data_d41d23c809498d68b3b6da360fdd5e7f
#
_entry.id   d41d23c809498d68b3b6da360fdd5e7f
#
_cell.length_a   1.000
_cell.length_b   1.000
_cell.length_c   1.000
_cell.angle_alpha   90.00
_cell.angle_beta   90.00
_cell.angle_gamma   90.00
#
_symmetry.space_group_name_H-M   'P 1'
#
loop_
_entity.id
_entity.type
_entity.pdbx_description
1 polymer ?
#
loop_
_entity_poly.entity_id
_entity_poly.type
_entity_poly.pdbx_seq_one_letter_code
_entity_poly.pdbx_strand_id
1 'polypeptide(L)'
;AAHGKTLYHFGEYISSTFCNDKDAMAAVNAQEGAGSGATQVCVPKEIKPGETIPEEWGGGVNQWPWAIPLLARNVATKPELVGHFAEEQPDFNLRVPDQIRVAVFLRHLKGWVADREAGKDTMPNVVLLRMPDDHTAGTTPGGPSPKSSVADNDLAIGRAVEAVSHSAYWDDTAFFILEDDAQNGADHVDAHRSMALVVSKYSPRAADGGAFVDSRFYTTVSMVRTMEMVLGLPPMNNNDAFSSAMTPEFTGPGDQAPFVANYANRDNRLIYTANKKTAAGAKQSMKMDFRHADRADARKLNVILWKDAMGERPVPAQLLVHSKKTKDDDDD
;
A
#
# COMPACT_ATOMS: atom_id res chain seq x y z
N ALA A 1 -5.06 5.87 22.00
CA ALA A 1 -5.10 5.47 23.43
C ALA A 1 -5.77 6.52 24.32
N ALA A 2 -5.43 7.82 24.21
CA ALA A 2 -5.96 8.87 25.10
C ALA A 2 -7.50 9.00 25.09
N HIS A 3 -8.16 8.61 23.99
CA HIS A 3 -9.62 8.68 23.82
C HIS A 3 -10.27 7.28 23.72
N GLY A 4 -9.60 6.23 24.21
CA GLY A 4 -10.15 4.86 24.20
C GLY A 4 -10.22 4.21 22.79
N LYS A 5 -9.64 4.82 21.78
CA LYS A 5 -9.59 4.24 20.42
C LYS A 5 -8.35 3.39 20.24
N THR A 6 -8.48 2.33 19.46
CA THR A 6 -7.43 1.36 19.15
C THR A 6 -6.96 1.50 17.71
N LEU A 7 -5.66 1.27 17.50
CA LEU A 7 -5.00 1.30 16.19
C LEU A 7 -4.28 -0.04 15.96
N TYR A 8 -4.31 -0.50 14.74
CA TYR A 8 -3.45 -1.59 14.25
C TYR A 8 -3.01 -1.29 12.82
N HIS A 9 -1.76 -1.59 12.48
CA HIS A 9 -1.27 -1.27 11.15
C HIS A 9 -0.53 -2.42 10.46
N PHE A 10 -0.54 -2.38 9.14
CA PHE A 10 0.04 -3.35 8.22
C PHE A 10 0.99 -2.60 7.29
N GLY A 11 2.27 -2.54 7.65
CA GLY A 11 3.34 -1.99 6.82
C GLY A 11 3.81 -0.61 7.20
N GLU A 12 2.94 0.36 7.43
CA GLU A 12 3.35 1.72 7.76
C GLU A 12 3.99 1.80 9.15
N TYR A 13 4.97 2.70 9.32
CA TYR A 13 5.71 2.89 10.58
C TYR A 13 6.42 1.65 11.11
N ILE A 14 6.82 0.74 10.23
CA ILE A 14 7.71 -0.38 10.55
C ILE A 14 8.98 -0.28 9.70
N SER A 15 10.04 -0.93 10.18
CA SER A 15 11.27 -1.16 9.43
C SER A 15 11.40 -2.65 9.19
N SER A 16 11.31 -3.06 7.93
CA SER A 16 11.42 -4.45 7.52
C SER A 16 12.86 -4.81 7.17
N THR A 17 13.33 -5.94 7.70
CA THR A 17 14.56 -6.59 7.27
C THR A 17 14.22 -7.80 6.45
N PHE A 18 14.74 -7.88 5.21
CA PHE A 18 14.53 -9.01 4.33
C PHE A 18 15.73 -9.95 4.30
N CYS A 19 15.47 -11.24 4.19
CA CYS A 19 16.48 -12.30 4.27
C CYS A 19 17.55 -12.25 3.17
N ASN A 20 17.27 -11.61 2.06
CA ASN A 20 18.20 -11.44 0.95
C ASN A 20 19.07 -10.16 1.06
N ASP A 21 18.82 -9.31 2.05
CA ASP A 21 19.64 -8.14 2.37
C ASP A 21 20.77 -8.55 3.33
N LYS A 22 21.98 -8.67 2.80
CA LYS A 22 23.14 -9.17 3.57
C LYS A 22 23.58 -8.21 4.67
N ASP A 23 23.51 -6.92 4.42
CA ASP A 23 24.01 -5.90 5.35
C ASP A 23 23.01 -5.70 6.50
N ALA A 24 21.71 -5.63 6.18
CA ALA A 24 20.66 -5.58 7.19
C ALA A 24 20.62 -6.86 8.05
N MET A 25 20.80 -8.04 7.42
CA MET A 25 20.87 -9.32 8.14
C MET A 25 22.08 -9.42 9.05
N ALA A 26 23.25 -8.88 8.64
CA ALA A 26 24.43 -8.85 9.51
C ALA A 26 24.19 -7.99 10.76
N ALA A 27 23.50 -6.84 10.62
CA ALA A 27 23.12 -5.98 11.74
C ALA A 27 22.13 -6.67 12.70
N VAL A 28 21.12 -7.35 12.19
CA VAL A 28 20.16 -8.13 12.99
C VAL A 28 20.87 -9.23 13.77
N ASN A 29 21.73 -10.02 13.12
CA ASN A 29 22.47 -11.09 13.75
C ASN A 29 23.43 -10.58 14.84
N ALA A 30 24.02 -9.39 14.65
CA ALA A 30 24.88 -8.76 15.65
C ALA A 30 24.10 -8.28 16.89
N GLN A 31 22.87 -7.80 16.70
CA GLN A 31 22.01 -7.34 17.80
C GLN A 31 21.43 -8.48 18.63
N GLU A 32 21.09 -9.61 17.99
CA GLU A 32 20.51 -10.77 18.68
C GLU A 32 21.54 -11.57 19.51
N GLY A 33 22.81 -11.18 19.46
CA GLY A 33 23.87 -11.70 20.28
C GLY A 33 24.22 -13.17 20.02
N ALA A 34 25.51 -13.49 20.04
CA ALA A 34 26.06 -14.83 19.84
C ALA A 34 25.69 -15.86 20.96
N GLY A 35 24.62 -15.61 21.71
CA GLY A 35 24.19 -16.45 22.84
C GLY A 35 22.77 -17.00 22.73
N SER A 36 21.93 -16.54 21.80
CA SER A 36 20.50 -16.91 21.79
C SER A 36 20.17 -18.14 20.97
N GLY A 37 21.11 -18.83 20.34
CA GLY A 37 20.78 -20.00 19.50
C GLY A 37 19.78 -19.75 18.38
N ALA A 38 19.47 -18.50 18.09
CA ALA A 38 18.61 -18.05 16.98
C ALA A 38 19.35 -18.24 15.67
N THR A 39 19.49 -19.48 15.32
CA THR A 39 20.06 -19.96 14.08
C THR A 39 19.06 -19.75 12.97
N GLN A 40 19.45 -18.91 11.99
CA GLN A 40 18.87 -18.88 10.67
C GLN A 40 17.38 -18.45 10.61
N VAL A 41 17.15 -17.18 10.90
CA VAL A 41 15.86 -16.52 10.63
C VAL A 41 15.40 -16.70 9.15
N CYS A 42 16.33 -17.06 8.24
CA CYS A 42 16.07 -17.09 6.81
C CYS A 42 16.67 -18.28 6.08
N VAL A 43 15.91 -19.36 5.98
CA VAL A 43 16.19 -20.44 5.02
C VAL A 43 14.84 -20.97 4.49
N PRO A 44 14.56 -20.86 3.19
CA PRO A 44 15.33 -20.16 2.14
C PRO A 44 15.32 -18.63 2.31
N LYS A 45 16.19 -17.92 1.57
CA LYS A 45 16.26 -16.44 1.59
C LYS A 45 15.20 -15.77 0.73
N GLU A 46 14.71 -16.48 -0.25
CA GLU A 46 13.72 -16.02 -1.22
C GLU A 46 12.83 -17.21 -1.60
N ILE A 47 11.59 -16.93 -1.95
CA ILE A 47 10.62 -17.89 -2.50
C ILE A 47 10.73 -17.82 -4.02
N LYS A 48 11.33 -18.82 -4.63
CA LYS A 48 11.47 -18.86 -6.10
C LYS A 48 10.14 -19.17 -6.79
N PRO A 49 10.00 -18.86 -8.09
CA PRO A 49 8.87 -19.32 -8.88
C PRO A 49 8.63 -20.82 -8.71
N GLY A 50 7.41 -21.21 -8.40
CA GLY A 50 7.01 -22.61 -8.16
C GLY A 50 7.22 -23.11 -6.73
N GLU A 51 7.90 -22.37 -5.85
CA GLU A 51 8.05 -22.73 -4.43
C GLU A 51 6.82 -22.29 -3.60
N THR A 52 6.68 -22.85 -2.41
CA THR A 52 5.55 -22.60 -1.52
C THR A 52 5.69 -21.24 -0.82
N ILE A 53 4.64 -20.44 -0.86
CA ILE A 53 4.48 -19.21 -0.09
C ILE A 53 4.06 -19.59 1.34
N PRO A 54 4.60 -18.94 2.38
CA PRO A 54 4.20 -19.15 3.76
C PRO A 54 2.69 -18.96 3.98
N GLU A 55 2.10 -19.73 4.90
CA GLU A 55 0.67 -19.64 5.21
C GLU A 55 0.27 -18.26 5.74
N GLU A 56 1.14 -17.61 6.52
CA GLU A 56 0.93 -16.25 7.00
C GLU A 56 0.85 -15.21 5.87
N TRP A 57 1.37 -15.55 4.70
CA TRP A 57 1.34 -14.75 3.46
C TRP A 57 0.28 -15.24 2.45
N GLY A 58 -0.64 -16.08 2.91
CA GLY A 58 -1.75 -16.61 2.11
C GLY A 58 -1.51 -18.00 1.53
N GLY A 59 -0.33 -18.57 1.72
CA GLY A 59 -0.03 -19.94 1.27
C GLY A 59 -0.01 -20.12 -0.26
N GLY A 60 -0.03 -21.37 -0.69
CA GLY A 60 -0.05 -21.71 -2.10
C GLY A 60 1.33 -21.70 -2.75
N VAL A 61 1.36 -21.60 -4.09
CA VAL A 61 2.59 -21.65 -4.89
C VAL A 61 2.89 -20.28 -5.48
N ASN A 62 4.16 -19.87 -5.42
CA ASN A 62 4.62 -18.65 -6.07
C ASN A 62 4.40 -18.73 -7.60
N GLN A 63 3.39 -18.01 -8.08
CA GLN A 63 3.04 -17.90 -9.50
C GLN A 63 3.73 -16.74 -10.21
N TRP A 64 4.38 -15.83 -9.47
CA TRP A 64 5.13 -14.72 -10.05
C TRP A 64 6.42 -15.24 -10.67
N PRO A 65 6.84 -14.70 -11.82
CA PRO A 65 8.05 -15.15 -12.52
C PRO A 65 9.35 -14.62 -11.89
N TRP A 66 9.27 -14.05 -10.70
CA TRP A 66 10.42 -13.57 -9.92
C TRP A 66 10.44 -14.20 -8.53
N ALA A 67 11.60 -14.17 -7.91
CA ALA A 67 11.76 -14.58 -6.53
C ALA A 67 11.25 -13.48 -5.58
N ILE A 68 10.50 -13.87 -4.56
CA ILE A 68 9.93 -13.01 -3.54
C ILE A 68 10.84 -13.06 -2.32
N PRO A 69 11.39 -11.92 -1.83
CA PRO A 69 12.19 -11.89 -0.63
C PRO A 69 11.38 -12.31 0.59
N LEU A 70 11.95 -13.16 1.44
CA LEU A 70 11.35 -13.49 2.73
C LEU A 70 11.64 -12.38 3.73
N LEU A 71 10.63 -12.08 4.54
CA LEU A 71 10.77 -11.20 5.68
C LEU A 71 11.53 -11.93 6.80
N ALA A 72 12.58 -11.29 7.33
CA ALA A 72 13.28 -11.76 8.49
C ALA A 72 12.71 -11.19 9.78
N ARG A 73 12.44 -9.88 9.78
CA ARG A 73 12.02 -9.16 10.96
C ARG A 73 11.33 -7.86 10.60
N ASN A 74 10.36 -7.49 11.43
CA ASN A 74 9.79 -6.14 11.49
C ASN A 74 10.05 -5.50 12.84
N VAL A 75 10.29 -4.20 12.85
CA VAL A 75 10.46 -3.40 14.07
C VAL A 75 9.61 -2.13 13.91
N ALA A 76 8.81 -1.82 14.92
CA ALA A 76 8.11 -0.55 14.97
C ALA A 76 9.10 0.63 14.99
N THR A 77 8.90 1.64 14.16
CA THR A 77 9.75 2.85 14.13
C THR A 77 9.41 3.84 15.24
N LYS A 78 8.26 3.65 15.90
CA LYS A 78 7.78 4.46 17.02
C LYS A 78 7.52 3.54 18.23
N PRO A 79 8.03 3.86 19.42
CA PRO A 79 7.83 3.03 20.61
C PRO A 79 6.35 2.77 20.94
N GLU A 80 5.49 3.75 20.67
CA GLU A 80 4.05 3.69 20.93
C GLU A 80 3.30 2.70 20.03
N LEU A 81 3.94 2.25 18.95
CA LEU A 81 3.34 1.31 17.99
C LEU A 81 3.79 -0.14 18.22
N VAL A 82 4.66 -0.38 19.19
CA VAL A 82 5.07 -1.75 19.58
C VAL A 82 3.82 -2.54 20.02
N GLY A 83 3.60 -3.71 19.41
CA GLY A 83 2.43 -4.53 19.66
C GLY A 83 1.13 -4.07 18.93
N HIS A 84 1.21 -3.03 18.10
CA HIS A 84 0.08 -2.51 17.33
C HIS A 84 0.26 -2.67 15.80
N PHE A 85 1.06 -3.62 15.37
CA PHE A 85 1.29 -3.90 13.95
C PHE A 85 1.38 -5.40 13.67
N ALA A 86 1.16 -5.78 12.41
CA ALA A 86 1.33 -7.14 11.94
C ALA A 86 2.82 -7.46 11.75
N GLU A 87 3.39 -8.29 12.62
CA GLU A 87 4.81 -8.64 12.60
C GLU A 87 5.22 -9.37 11.30
N GLU A 88 4.30 -10.08 10.68
CA GLU A 88 4.48 -10.81 9.44
C GLU A 88 4.22 -10.00 8.17
N GLN A 89 3.81 -8.73 8.29
CA GLN A 89 3.52 -7.88 7.14
C GLN A 89 4.82 -7.37 6.49
N PRO A 90 5.13 -7.76 5.24
CA PRO A 90 6.27 -7.16 4.55
C PRO A 90 5.96 -5.71 4.20
N ASP A 91 6.84 -4.80 4.61
CA ASP A 91 6.75 -3.38 4.26
C ASP A 91 7.34 -3.10 2.87
N PHE A 92 7.89 -1.91 2.65
CA PHE A 92 8.36 -1.46 1.35
C PHE A 92 9.41 -2.39 0.74
N ASN A 93 9.01 -3.18 -0.21
CA ASN A 93 9.86 -3.96 -1.10
C ASN A 93 9.06 -4.30 -2.36
N LEU A 94 9.36 -3.66 -3.47
CA LEU A 94 8.61 -3.75 -4.73
C LEU A 94 8.76 -5.10 -5.47
N ARG A 95 9.38 -6.10 -4.85
CA ARG A 95 9.35 -7.51 -5.32
C ARG A 95 8.38 -8.38 -4.53
N VAL A 96 7.82 -7.85 -3.45
CA VAL A 96 6.76 -8.52 -2.69
C VAL A 96 5.41 -8.03 -3.19
N PRO A 97 4.61 -8.86 -3.85
CA PRO A 97 3.31 -8.45 -4.38
C PRO A 97 2.33 -7.98 -3.30
N ASP A 98 1.50 -7.00 -3.59
CA ASP A 98 0.45 -6.55 -2.68
C ASP A 98 -0.63 -7.60 -2.43
N GLN A 99 -0.73 -8.61 -3.33
CA GLN A 99 -1.54 -9.78 -3.04
C GLN A 99 -1.09 -10.55 -1.79
N ILE A 100 0.20 -10.53 -1.47
CA ILE A 100 0.74 -11.09 -0.22
C ILE A 100 0.36 -10.20 0.95
N ARG A 101 0.53 -8.88 0.81
CA ARG A 101 0.20 -7.92 1.86
C ARG A 101 -1.28 -7.96 2.23
N VAL A 102 -2.15 -7.98 1.25
CA VAL A 102 -3.59 -8.11 1.52
C VAL A 102 -3.94 -9.48 2.12
N ALA A 103 -3.22 -10.54 1.78
CA ALA A 103 -3.47 -11.86 2.38
C ALA A 103 -3.18 -11.87 3.90
N VAL A 104 -2.13 -11.14 4.35
CA VAL A 104 -1.87 -10.94 5.78
C VAL A 104 -3.06 -10.23 6.45
N PHE A 105 -3.51 -9.11 5.87
CA PHE A 105 -4.68 -8.38 6.37
C PHE A 105 -5.93 -9.26 6.42
N LEU A 106 -6.22 -10.01 5.36
CA LEU A 106 -7.40 -10.88 5.28
C LEU A 106 -7.38 -12.00 6.34
N ARG A 107 -6.22 -12.49 6.71
CA ARG A 107 -6.06 -13.45 7.79
C ARG A 107 -6.41 -12.84 9.14
N HIS A 108 -5.96 -11.62 9.44
CA HIS A 108 -6.35 -10.88 10.64
C HIS A 108 -7.85 -10.56 10.64
N LEU A 109 -8.38 -10.07 9.52
CA LEU A 109 -9.80 -9.79 9.36
C LEU A 109 -10.66 -11.04 9.66
N LYS A 110 -10.27 -12.20 9.17
CA LYS A 110 -10.97 -13.47 9.45
C LYS A 110 -11.04 -13.76 10.97
N GLY A 111 -9.97 -13.46 11.71
CA GLY A 111 -9.96 -13.58 13.16
C GLY A 111 -10.95 -12.61 13.83
N TRP A 112 -10.89 -11.32 13.45
CA TRP A 112 -11.80 -10.31 13.98
C TRP A 112 -13.26 -10.60 13.67
N VAL A 113 -13.57 -11.08 12.47
CA VAL A 113 -14.94 -11.50 12.09
C VAL A 113 -15.42 -12.65 12.98
N ALA A 114 -14.60 -13.68 13.18
CA ALA A 114 -14.94 -14.81 14.04
C ALA A 114 -15.15 -14.36 15.49
N ASP A 115 -14.34 -13.44 16.00
CA ASP A 115 -14.53 -12.88 17.34
C ASP A 115 -15.85 -12.12 17.44
N ARG A 116 -16.21 -11.31 16.45
CA ARG A 116 -17.48 -10.55 16.43
C ARG A 116 -18.69 -11.50 16.39
N GLU A 117 -18.63 -12.57 15.62
CA GLU A 117 -19.64 -13.62 15.58
C GLU A 117 -19.78 -14.32 16.93
N ALA A 118 -18.68 -14.44 17.68
CA ALA A 118 -18.67 -14.96 19.06
C ALA A 118 -19.05 -13.91 20.13
N GLY A 119 -19.50 -12.71 19.73
CA GLY A 119 -19.92 -11.63 20.62
C GLY A 119 -18.77 -10.81 21.21
N LYS A 120 -17.57 -10.90 20.62
CA LYS A 120 -16.40 -10.10 20.98
C LYS A 120 -16.05 -9.18 19.82
N ASP A 121 -16.00 -7.88 20.04
CA ASP A 121 -15.57 -6.93 19.01
C ASP A 121 -14.08 -6.60 19.22
N THR A 122 -13.22 -7.24 18.46
CA THR A 122 -11.76 -7.14 18.61
C THR A 122 -11.10 -6.40 17.46
N MET A 123 -11.83 -6.03 16.39
CA MET A 123 -11.28 -5.22 15.30
C MET A 123 -10.91 -3.82 15.82
N PRO A 124 -9.70 -3.34 15.58
CA PRO A 124 -9.30 -1.98 15.96
C PRO A 124 -10.16 -0.91 15.30
N ASN A 125 -10.38 0.22 16.03
CA ASN A 125 -11.14 1.35 15.49
C ASN A 125 -10.49 2.00 14.27
N VAL A 126 -9.15 1.93 14.17
CA VAL A 126 -8.37 2.39 13.02
C VAL A 126 -7.47 1.26 12.57
N VAL A 127 -7.58 0.90 11.30
CA VAL A 127 -6.67 -0.05 10.64
C VAL A 127 -5.98 0.70 9.51
N LEU A 128 -4.66 0.76 9.56
CA LEU A 128 -3.85 1.37 8.50
C LEU A 128 -3.21 0.25 7.67
N LEU A 129 -3.38 0.28 6.37
CA LEU A 129 -2.90 -0.74 5.44
C LEU A 129 -2.07 -0.07 4.34
N ARG A 130 -0.78 -0.38 4.30
CA ARG A 130 0.14 0.09 3.27
C ARG A 130 0.31 -0.96 2.19
N MET A 131 0.11 -0.56 0.94
CA MET A 131 0.27 -1.38 -0.26
C MET A 131 1.07 -0.59 -1.30
N PRO A 132 2.41 -0.75 -1.36
CA PRO A 132 3.29 0.16 -2.09
C PRO A 132 3.59 -0.25 -3.55
N ASP A 133 2.97 -1.28 -4.11
CA ASP A 133 3.39 -1.81 -5.42
C ASP A 133 3.08 -0.86 -6.58
N ASP A 134 2.10 0.04 -6.45
CA ASP A 134 1.80 1.09 -7.44
C ASP A 134 2.99 2.05 -7.68
N HIS A 135 3.90 2.22 -6.70
CA HIS A 135 5.17 2.92 -6.88
C HIS A 135 5.99 2.36 -8.04
N THR A 136 5.91 1.08 -8.34
CA THR A 136 6.67 0.35 -9.36
C THR A 136 8.20 0.38 -9.16
N ALA A 137 8.92 -0.59 -9.73
CA ALA A 137 10.39 -0.58 -9.81
C ALA A 137 10.85 -0.25 -11.25
N GLY A 138 10.08 0.58 -11.94
CA GLY A 138 10.32 0.90 -13.34
C GLY A 138 10.33 -0.35 -14.20
N THR A 139 11.22 -0.39 -15.19
CA THR A 139 11.31 -1.50 -16.15
C THR A 139 12.50 -2.40 -15.88
N THR A 140 12.90 -2.57 -14.63
CA THR A 140 14.02 -3.46 -14.24
C THR A 140 13.75 -4.91 -14.71
N PRO A 141 14.64 -5.49 -15.57
CA PRO A 141 14.41 -6.82 -16.14
C PRO A 141 14.25 -7.91 -15.08
N GLY A 142 13.24 -8.77 -15.26
CA GLY A 142 12.96 -9.88 -14.36
C GLY A 142 12.25 -9.47 -13.06
N GLY A 143 12.01 -8.18 -12.83
CA GLY A 143 11.11 -7.67 -11.81
C GLY A 143 9.70 -7.45 -12.37
N PRO A 144 8.73 -7.08 -11.51
CA PRO A 144 7.37 -6.76 -11.97
C PRO A 144 7.37 -5.67 -13.03
N SER A 145 6.48 -5.78 -14.02
CA SER A 145 6.28 -4.69 -14.96
C SER A 145 5.44 -3.57 -14.31
N PRO A 146 5.60 -2.30 -14.72
CA PRO A 146 4.79 -1.21 -14.14
C PRO A 146 3.29 -1.50 -14.18
N LYS A 147 2.79 -2.02 -15.31
CA LYS A 147 1.37 -2.40 -15.43
C LYS A 147 0.98 -3.54 -14.51
N SER A 148 1.85 -4.52 -14.26
CA SER A 148 1.54 -5.60 -13.32
C SER A 148 1.54 -5.11 -11.89
N SER A 149 2.44 -4.21 -11.53
CA SER A 149 2.51 -3.62 -10.19
C SER A 149 1.24 -2.84 -9.86
N VAL A 150 0.82 -1.91 -10.72
CA VAL A 150 -0.42 -1.14 -10.53
C VAL A 150 -1.66 -2.06 -10.50
N ALA A 151 -1.71 -3.07 -11.37
CA ALA A 151 -2.83 -4.02 -11.39
C ALA A 151 -2.85 -4.94 -10.17
N ASP A 152 -1.70 -5.25 -9.60
CA ASP A 152 -1.57 -6.04 -8.36
C ASP A 152 -2.05 -5.24 -7.15
N ASN A 153 -1.62 -3.98 -7.04
CA ASN A 153 -2.06 -3.04 -6.02
C ASN A 153 -3.58 -2.81 -6.08
N ASP A 154 -4.12 -2.45 -7.25
CA ASP A 154 -5.57 -2.24 -7.46
C ASP A 154 -6.40 -3.46 -7.02
N LEU A 155 -5.99 -4.67 -7.44
CA LEU A 155 -6.68 -5.89 -7.02
C LEU A 155 -6.55 -6.13 -5.50
N ALA A 156 -5.41 -5.82 -4.89
CA ALA A 156 -5.23 -5.99 -3.46
C ALA A 156 -6.16 -5.09 -2.65
N ILE A 157 -6.27 -3.81 -3.04
CA ILE A 157 -7.24 -2.86 -2.48
C ILE A 157 -8.66 -3.39 -2.67
N GLY A 158 -9.02 -3.81 -3.88
CA GLY A 158 -10.33 -4.38 -4.18
C GLY A 158 -10.67 -5.58 -3.29
N ARG A 159 -9.72 -6.48 -3.05
CA ARG A 159 -9.90 -7.65 -2.16
C ARG A 159 -10.10 -7.25 -0.70
N ALA A 160 -9.42 -6.22 -0.22
CA ALA A 160 -9.63 -5.71 1.14
C ALA A 160 -11.06 -5.16 1.30
N VAL A 161 -11.52 -4.34 0.35
CA VAL A 161 -12.88 -3.79 0.35
C VAL A 161 -13.92 -4.90 0.21
N GLU A 162 -13.72 -5.87 -0.70
CA GLU A 162 -14.59 -7.03 -0.87
C GLU A 162 -14.77 -7.79 0.44
N ALA A 163 -13.68 -8.15 1.09
CA ALA A 163 -13.73 -8.96 2.31
C ALA A 163 -14.44 -8.26 3.47
N VAL A 164 -14.17 -6.98 3.68
CA VAL A 164 -14.84 -6.22 4.74
C VAL A 164 -16.30 -5.97 4.40
N SER A 165 -16.61 -5.66 3.14
CA SER A 165 -18.01 -5.39 2.73
C SER A 165 -18.92 -6.63 2.80
N HIS A 166 -18.34 -7.83 2.74
CA HIS A 166 -19.06 -9.10 2.94
C HIS A 166 -19.02 -9.60 4.40
N SER A 167 -18.53 -8.81 5.33
CA SER A 167 -18.43 -9.17 6.75
C SER A 167 -19.45 -8.42 7.60
N ALA A 168 -19.55 -8.82 8.87
CA ALA A 168 -20.35 -8.13 9.87
C ALA A 168 -19.88 -6.69 10.20
N TYR A 169 -18.71 -6.30 9.65
CA TYR A 169 -18.15 -4.97 9.85
C TYR A 169 -18.58 -3.93 8.78
N TRP A 170 -19.31 -4.35 7.73
CA TRP A 170 -19.67 -3.42 6.66
C TRP A 170 -20.48 -2.20 7.11
N ASP A 171 -21.36 -2.41 8.07
CA ASP A 171 -22.21 -1.34 8.61
C ASP A 171 -21.44 -0.27 9.38
N ASP A 172 -20.26 -0.62 9.89
CA ASP A 172 -19.46 0.18 10.81
C ASP A 172 -18.10 0.60 10.24
N THR A 173 -17.84 0.32 8.94
CA THR A 173 -16.54 0.57 8.33
C THR A 173 -16.61 1.61 7.20
N ALA A 174 -15.65 2.50 7.19
CA ALA A 174 -15.36 3.36 6.06
C ALA A 174 -13.89 3.19 5.64
N PHE A 175 -13.65 3.00 4.36
CA PHE A 175 -12.32 3.03 3.76
C PHE A 175 -12.00 4.44 3.29
N PHE A 176 -10.81 4.89 3.65
CA PHE A 176 -10.17 6.08 3.11
C PHE A 176 -8.93 5.59 2.35
N ILE A 177 -8.97 5.64 1.05
CA ILE A 177 -7.93 5.14 0.16
C ILE A 177 -7.27 6.34 -0.49
N LEU A 178 -5.97 6.46 -0.31
CA LEU A 178 -5.18 7.59 -0.77
C LEU A 178 -3.86 7.08 -1.34
N GLU A 179 -3.49 7.55 -2.51
CA GLU A 179 -2.13 7.52 -3.00
C GLU A 179 -1.38 8.67 -2.34
N ASP A 180 -0.26 8.40 -1.68
CA ASP A 180 0.44 9.37 -0.81
C ASP A 180 0.97 10.56 -1.61
N ASP A 181 1.54 10.32 -2.79
CA ASP A 181 1.93 11.37 -3.74
C ASP A 181 1.79 10.91 -5.21
N ALA A 182 1.90 11.85 -6.12
CA ALA A 182 1.88 11.62 -7.57
C ALA A 182 3.27 11.34 -8.16
N GLN A 183 4.25 10.92 -7.38
CA GLN A 183 5.64 10.65 -7.77
C GLN A 183 6.27 11.76 -8.64
N ASN A 184 6.17 13.02 -8.24
CA ASN A 184 6.56 14.14 -9.10
C ASN A 184 5.84 14.16 -10.45
N GLY A 185 4.59 13.71 -10.45
CA GLY A 185 3.77 13.58 -11.63
C GLY A 185 3.59 14.87 -12.41
N ALA A 186 2.87 14.77 -13.51
CA ALA A 186 2.65 15.87 -14.43
C ALA A 186 1.64 16.91 -13.94
N ASP A 187 1.16 16.82 -12.72
CA ASP A 187 0.23 17.81 -12.18
C ASP A 187 0.96 19.06 -11.72
N HIS A 188 0.87 20.11 -12.54
CA HIS A 188 1.48 21.39 -12.24
C HIS A 188 0.57 22.34 -11.46
N VAL A 189 -0.63 21.94 -11.14
CA VAL A 189 -1.53 22.69 -10.27
C VAL A 189 -1.13 22.46 -8.82
N ASP A 190 -0.91 21.19 -8.48
CA ASP A 190 -0.37 20.75 -7.21
C ASP A 190 0.42 19.46 -7.44
N ALA A 191 1.73 19.49 -7.17
CA ALA A 191 2.60 18.33 -7.36
C ALA A 191 2.18 17.12 -6.51
N HIS A 192 1.41 17.34 -5.46
CA HIS A 192 0.92 16.34 -4.53
C HIS A 192 -0.54 15.92 -4.81
N ARG A 193 -1.17 16.40 -5.89
CA ARG A 193 -2.53 15.98 -6.23
C ARG A 193 -2.52 14.53 -6.70
N SER A 194 -3.17 13.67 -5.91
CA SER A 194 -3.25 12.25 -6.17
C SER A 194 -4.70 11.75 -6.14
N MET A 195 -4.90 10.47 -6.42
CA MET A 195 -6.19 9.82 -6.36
C MET A 195 -6.60 9.58 -4.91
N ALA A 196 -7.86 9.90 -4.58
CA ALA A 196 -8.43 9.61 -3.27
C ALA A 196 -9.84 9.00 -3.43
N LEU A 197 -10.13 7.96 -2.65
CA LEU A 197 -11.42 7.29 -2.65
C LEU A 197 -11.95 7.16 -1.21
N VAL A 198 -13.27 7.33 -1.05
CA VAL A 198 -13.99 7.00 0.18
C VAL A 198 -15.01 5.92 -0.14
N VAL A 199 -14.93 4.78 0.55
CA VAL A 199 -15.83 3.64 0.32
C VAL A 199 -16.47 3.22 1.63
N SER A 200 -17.79 3.26 1.68
CA SER A 200 -18.58 2.81 2.83
C SER A 200 -19.97 2.39 2.41
N LYS A 201 -20.71 1.76 3.31
CA LYS A 201 -22.13 1.48 3.10
C LYS A 201 -22.95 2.75 2.85
N TYR A 202 -22.47 3.89 3.35
CA TYR A 202 -23.13 5.19 3.30
C TYR A 202 -22.61 6.11 2.18
N SER A 203 -21.72 5.62 1.31
CA SER A 203 -21.24 6.41 0.18
C SER A 203 -22.38 6.71 -0.80
N PRO A 204 -22.54 7.96 -1.25
CA PRO A 204 -23.57 8.31 -2.24
C PRO A 204 -23.28 7.66 -3.60
N ARG A 205 -24.31 7.62 -4.46
CA ARG A 205 -24.17 7.22 -5.86
C ARG A 205 -24.42 8.42 -6.76
N ALA A 206 -23.81 8.42 -7.93
CA ALA A 206 -24.20 9.34 -9.00
C ALA A 206 -25.62 9.05 -9.48
N ALA A 207 -26.26 10.02 -10.12
CA ALA A 207 -27.64 9.89 -10.60
C ALA A 207 -27.84 8.76 -11.62
N ASP A 208 -26.80 8.38 -12.34
CA ASP A 208 -26.76 7.25 -13.29
C ASP A 208 -26.47 5.90 -12.61
N GLY A 209 -26.33 5.88 -11.28
CA GLY A 209 -25.97 4.70 -10.49
C GLY A 209 -24.47 4.40 -10.44
N GLY A 210 -23.63 5.23 -11.06
CA GLY A 210 -22.17 5.12 -10.99
C GLY A 210 -21.59 5.69 -9.71
N ALA A 211 -20.24 5.79 -9.68
CA ALA A 211 -19.52 6.39 -8.57
C ALA A 211 -19.86 7.89 -8.44
N PHE A 212 -20.06 8.35 -7.22
CA PHE A 212 -20.14 9.76 -6.92
C PHE A 212 -18.76 10.42 -7.08
N VAL A 213 -18.70 11.54 -7.79
CA VAL A 213 -17.46 12.29 -7.98
C VAL A 213 -17.60 13.63 -7.26
N ASP A 214 -16.76 13.84 -6.25
CA ASP A 214 -16.65 15.10 -5.55
C ASP A 214 -15.49 15.94 -6.12
N SER A 215 -15.79 17.09 -6.68
CA SER A 215 -14.82 18.01 -7.27
C SER A 215 -14.38 19.14 -6.33
N ARG A 216 -14.71 19.06 -5.04
CA ARG A 216 -14.22 20.00 -4.04
C ARG A 216 -12.75 19.75 -3.75
N PHE A 217 -12.08 20.80 -3.31
CA PHE A 217 -10.69 20.68 -2.88
C PHE A 217 -10.62 20.06 -1.48
N TYR A 218 -9.92 18.95 -1.37
CA TYR A 218 -9.57 18.29 -0.12
C TYR A 218 -8.06 18.05 -0.04
N THR A 219 -7.56 17.97 1.16
CA THR A 219 -6.18 17.58 1.46
C THR A 219 -6.17 16.30 2.28
N THR A 220 -5.01 15.72 2.49
CA THR A 220 -4.83 14.61 3.43
C THR A 220 -5.34 14.97 4.83
N VAL A 221 -5.16 16.24 5.24
CA VAL A 221 -5.68 16.74 6.53
C VAL A 221 -7.22 16.71 6.57
N SER A 222 -7.90 16.97 5.43
CA SER A 222 -9.36 16.84 5.33
C SER A 222 -9.81 15.39 5.56
N MET A 223 -9.07 14.44 5.05
CA MET A 223 -9.33 13.02 5.26
C MET A 223 -9.14 12.64 6.73
N VAL A 224 -8.03 13.07 7.35
CA VAL A 224 -7.76 12.86 8.79
C VAL A 224 -8.88 13.48 9.63
N ARG A 225 -9.28 14.72 9.33
CA ARG A 225 -10.39 15.40 10.05
C ARG A 225 -11.70 14.61 9.96
N THR A 226 -11.96 14.02 8.81
CA THR A 226 -13.15 13.21 8.59
C THR A 226 -13.10 11.93 9.44
N MET A 227 -11.95 11.26 9.48
CA MET A 227 -11.74 10.09 10.35
C MET A 227 -11.93 10.43 11.83
N GLU A 228 -11.40 11.58 12.29
CA GLU A 228 -11.62 12.06 13.67
C GLU A 228 -13.10 12.21 13.97
N MET A 229 -13.86 12.83 13.06
CA MET A 229 -15.31 13.04 13.25
C MET A 229 -16.06 11.71 13.31
N VAL A 230 -15.77 10.77 12.41
CA VAL A 230 -16.36 9.41 12.41
C VAL A 230 -16.06 8.69 13.71
N LEU A 231 -14.88 8.86 14.26
CA LEU A 231 -14.44 8.22 15.51
C LEU A 231 -14.86 8.97 16.77
N GLY A 232 -15.46 10.16 16.64
CA GLY A 232 -15.81 11.02 17.77
C GLY A 232 -14.59 11.58 18.50
N LEU A 233 -13.50 11.81 17.77
CA LEU A 233 -12.26 12.39 18.29
C LEU A 233 -12.24 13.92 18.12
N PRO A 234 -11.68 14.66 19.09
CA PRO A 234 -11.38 16.06 18.89
C PRO A 234 -10.25 16.22 17.86
N PRO A 235 -10.13 17.38 17.22
CA PRO A 235 -8.99 17.66 16.35
C PRO A 235 -7.68 17.62 17.15
N MET A 236 -6.60 17.17 16.52
CA MET A 236 -5.27 17.08 17.14
C MET A 236 -4.58 18.44 17.23
N ASN A 237 -4.85 19.32 16.27
CA ASN A 237 -4.25 20.65 16.21
C ASN A 237 -5.09 21.60 15.32
N ASN A 238 -4.59 22.82 15.07
CA ASN A 238 -5.34 23.81 14.30
C ASN A 238 -5.47 23.44 12.82
N ASN A 239 -4.53 22.69 12.23
CA ASN A 239 -4.59 22.37 10.82
C ASN A 239 -5.80 21.48 10.51
N ASP A 240 -6.01 20.45 11.31
CA ASP A 240 -7.18 19.55 11.15
C ASP A 240 -8.45 20.20 11.67
N ALA A 241 -8.40 20.99 12.76
CA ALA A 241 -9.57 21.70 13.30
C ALA A 241 -10.26 22.61 12.27
N PHE A 242 -9.48 23.25 11.41
CA PHE A 242 -9.97 24.18 10.39
C PHE A 242 -10.07 23.55 8.99
N SER A 243 -9.72 22.29 8.83
CA SER A 243 -9.82 21.59 7.56
C SER A 243 -11.26 21.21 7.24
N SER A 244 -11.62 21.29 5.96
CA SER A 244 -12.94 20.85 5.49
C SER A 244 -13.09 19.34 5.60
N ALA A 245 -14.09 18.86 6.30
CA ALA A 245 -14.39 17.44 6.37
C ALA A 245 -15.09 16.95 5.08
N MET A 246 -14.86 15.69 4.73
CA MET A 246 -15.42 15.01 3.57
C MET A 246 -16.83 14.45 3.88
N THR A 247 -17.68 15.26 4.52
CA THR A 247 -19.04 14.84 4.91
C THR A 247 -19.95 14.43 3.77
N PRO A 248 -19.83 15.01 2.54
CA PRO A 248 -20.65 14.59 1.41
C PRO A 248 -20.44 13.13 0.98
N GLU A 249 -19.30 12.54 1.30
CA GLU A 249 -19.00 11.15 1.00
C GLU A 249 -19.85 10.15 1.84
N PHE A 250 -20.60 10.65 2.83
CA PHE A 250 -21.43 9.86 3.74
C PHE A 250 -22.92 10.24 3.69
N THR A 251 -23.38 10.80 2.59
CA THR A 251 -24.78 11.23 2.42
C THR A 251 -25.68 10.19 1.78
N GLY A 252 -25.18 9.03 1.46
CA GLY A 252 -25.95 7.91 0.92
C GLY A 252 -26.90 7.30 1.96
N PRO A 253 -27.92 6.57 1.52
CA PRO A 253 -28.96 6.02 2.40
C PRO A 253 -28.51 4.81 3.24
N GLY A 254 -27.26 4.38 3.15
CA GLY A 254 -26.77 3.21 3.87
C GLY A 254 -27.15 1.88 3.23
N ASP A 255 -27.31 1.86 1.91
CA ASP A 255 -27.78 0.71 1.12
C ASP A 255 -26.76 0.22 0.09
N GLN A 256 -25.50 0.67 0.18
CA GLN A 256 -24.46 0.15 -0.71
C GLN A 256 -24.30 -1.35 -0.52
N ALA A 257 -24.53 -2.10 -1.59
CA ALA A 257 -24.30 -3.54 -1.60
C ALA A 257 -22.83 -3.86 -1.32
N PRO A 258 -22.52 -5.06 -0.80
CA PRO A 258 -21.16 -5.53 -0.70
C PRO A 258 -20.44 -5.43 -2.03
N PHE A 259 -19.18 -4.98 -1.98
CA PHE A 259 -18.33 -4.79 -3.16
C PHE A 259 -17.84 -6.15 -3.67
N VAL A 260 -17.71 -6.28 -5.00
CA VAL A 260 -17.12 -7.44 -5.64
C VAL A 260 -15.89 -7.00 -6.42
N ALA A 261 -14.74 -7.52 -6.06
CA ALA A 261 -13.48 -7.19 -6.70
C ALA A 261 -13.41 -7.73 -8.14
N ASN A 262 -12.74 -6.98 -9.01
CA ASN A 262 -12.54 -7.40 -10.40
C ASN A 262 -11.23 -8.20 -10.53
N TYR A 263 -11.35 -9.49 -10.72
CA TYR A 263 -10.22 -10.41 -10.84
C TYR A 263 -9.65 -10.54 -12.26
N ALA A 264 -10.12 -9.76 -13.24
CA ALA A 264 -9.73 -9.89 -14.64
C ALA A 264 -8.20 -9.82 -14.85
N ASN A 265 -7.50 -8.95 -14.11
CA ASN A 265 -6.05 -8.79 -14.22
C ASN A 265 -5.24 -9.96 -13.62
N ARG A 266 -5.82 -10.70 -12.69
CA ARG A 266 -5.29 -11.99 -12.21
C ARG A 266 -5.56 -13.08 -13.24
N ASP A 267 -6.78 -13.16 -13.74
CA ASP A 267 -7.25 -14.25 -14.60
C ASP A 267 -6.60 -14.20 -15.99
N ASN A 268 -6.35 -13.00 -16.53
CA ASN A 268 -5.59 -12.79 -17.77
C ASN A 268 -4.06 -12.80 -17.56
N ARG A 269 -3.59 -13.03 -16.33
CA ARG A 269 -2.18 -13.15 -15.95
C ARG A 269 -1.39 -11.84 -15.97
N LEU A 270 -2.02 -10.68 -16.04
CA LEU A 270 -1.32 -9.39 -16.05
C LEU A 270 -0.48 -9.17 -14.78
N ILE A 271 -1.04 -9.43 -13.58
CA ILE A 271 -0.32 -9.27 -12.30
C ILE A 271 0.92 -10.17 -12.17
N TYR A 272 1.09 -11.15 -13.04
CA TYR A 272 2.25 -12.05 -13.10
C TYR A 272 3.20 -11.71 -14.24
N THR A 273 3.23 -10.46 -14.71
CA THR A 273 4.04 -10.05 -15.85
C THR A 273 5.35 -9.40 -15.40
N ALA A 274 6.46 -10.02 -15.78
CA ALA A 274 7.80 -9.48 -15.55
C ALA A 274 8.30 -8.64 -16.72
N ASN A 275 9.15 -7.66 -16.42
CA ASN A 275 9.84 -6.86 -17.42
C ASN A 275 10.81 -7.70 -18.27
N LYS A 276 10.77 -7.48 -19.58
CA LYS A 276 11.75 -8.05 -20.51
C LYS A 276 13.07 -7.26 -20.47
N LYS A 277 14.18 -7.90 -20.86
CA LYS A 277 15.47 -7.21 -21.01
C LYS A 277 15.43 -6.07 -22.04
N THR A 278 14.46 -6.13 -22.96
CA THR A 278 14.24 -5.14 -24.02
C THR A 278 13.21 -4.07 -23.67
N ALA A 279 12.71 -4.04 -22.43
CA ALA A 279 11.76 -3.02 -21.99
C ALA A 279 12.36 -1.61 -22.10
N ALA A 280 11.51 -0.63 -22.39
CA ALA A 280 11.95 0.77 -22.49
C ALA A 280 12.61 1.20 -21.17
N GLY A 281 13.80 1.78 -21.23
CA GLY A 281 14.51 2.25 -20.02
C GLY A 281 15.07 1.17 -19.09
N ALA A 282 15.07 -0.10 -19.48
CA ALA A 282 15.54 -1.22 -18.65
C ALA A 282 16.92 -0.99 -18.02
N LYS A 283 17.88 -0.50 -18.81
CA LYS A 283 19.24 -0.20 -18.32
C LYS A 283 19.30 0.96 -17.33
N GLN A 284 18.41 1.93 -17.48
CA GLN A 284 18.30 3.07 -16.56
C GLN A 284 17.64 2.62 -15.24
N SER A 285 16.54 1.86 -15.30
CA SER A 285 15.87 1.32 -14.12
C SER A 285 16.80 0.46 -13.26
N MET A 286 17.67 -0.36 -13.88
CA MET A 286 18.67 -1.17 -13.14
C MET A 286 19.68 -0.35 -12.32
N LYS A 287 19.82 0.95 -12.60
CA LYS A 287 20.75 1.85 -11.90
C LYS A 287 20.06 2.71 -10.83
N MET A 288 18.75 2.63 -10.72
CA MET A 288 17.97 3.34 -9.71
C MET A 288 17.93 2.55 -8.41
N ASP A 289 17.85 3.27 -7.31
CA ASP A 289 17.63 2.67 -6.01
C ASP A 289 16.12 2.57 -5.74
N PHE A 290 15.59 1.36 -5.91
CA PHE A 290 14.23 0.99 -5.57
C PHE A 290 14.13 0.16 -4.27
N ARG A 291 15.20 0.13 -3.47
CA ARG A 291 15.20 -0.57 -2.18
C ARG A 291 14.75 0.34 -1.05
N HIS A 292 14.95 1.62 -1.22
CA HIS A 292 14.59 2.64 -0.26
C HIS A 292 13.56 3.57 -0.89
N ALA A 293 12.58 4.01 -0.10
CA ALA A 293 11.61 5.00 -0.53
C ALA A 293 12.31 6.28 -1.00
N ASP A 294 11.79 6.94 -2.02
CA ASP A 294 12.19 8.25 -2.56
C ASP A 294 13.65 8.39 -3.04
N ARG A 295 14.35 7.26 -3.23
CA ARG A 295 15.74 7.27 -3.75
C ARG A 295 15.84 7.17 -5.27
N ALA A 296 14.80 6.76 -5.96
CA ALA A 296 14.77 6.75 -7.42
C ALA A 296 14.71 8.18 -7.97
N ASP A 297 15.42 8.44 -9.09
CA ASP A 297 15.29 9.71 -9.81
C ASP A 297 13.90 9.76 -10.48
N ALA A 298 12.95 10.43 -9.85
CA ALA A 298 11.55 10.49 -10.25
C ALA A 298 11.37 10.98 -11.68
N ARG A 299 12.16 11.97 -12.12
CA ARG A 299 12.08 12.48 -13.50
C ARG A 299 12.47 11.41 -14.54
N LYS A 300 13.57 10.70 -14.30
CA LYS A 300 13.97 9.61 -15.18
C LYS A 300 12.98 8.48 -15.15
N LEU A 301 12.45 8.17 -13.97
CA LEU A 301 11.42 7.15 -13.80
C LEU A 301 10.16 7.52 -14.58
N ASN A 302 9.64 8.74 -14.46
CA ASN A 302 8.47 9.20 -15.22
C ASN A 302 8.63 9.07 -16.73
N VAL A 303 9.81 9.41 -17.26
CA VAL A 303 10.10 9.20 -18.70
C VAL A 303 10.08 7.73 -19.08
N ILE A 304 10.61 6.86 -18.22
CA ILE A 304 10.61 5.41 -18.44
C ILE A 304 9.18 4.87 -18.42
N LEU A 305 8.39 5.23 -17.41
CA LEU A 305 7.00 4.81 -17.26
C LEU A 305 6.15 5.30 -18.43
N TRP A 306 6.34 6.55 -18.86
CA TRP A 306 5.66 7.06 -20.06
C TRP A 306 5.98 6.23 -21.29
N LYS A 307 7.26 5.93 -21.55
CA LYS A 307 7.67 5.14 -22.71
C LYS A 307 7.16 3.70 -22.63
N ASP A 308 7.12 3.12 -21.45
CA ASP A 308 6.56 1.77 -21.25
C ASP A 308 5.05 1.73 -21.52
N ALA A 309 4.31 2.74 -21.02
CA ALA A 309 2.87 2.80 -21.16
C ALA A 309 2.40 3.25 -22.55
N MET A 310 3.10 4.24 -23.14
CA MET A 310 2.65 4.98 -24.32
C MET A 310 3.48 4.67 -25.59
N GLY A 311 4.56 3.89 -25.47
CA GLY A 311 5.44 3.52 -26.60
C GLY A 311 6.15 4.73 -27.19
N GLU A 312 6.07 4.89 -28.50
CA GLU A 312 6.75 5.95 -29.27
C GLU A 312 6.08 7.33 -29.18
N ARG A 313 5.01 7.48 -28.38
CA ARG A 313 4.38 8.80 -28.21
C ARG A 313 5.37 9.77 -27.56
N PRO A 314 5.42 11.05 -28.02
CA PRO A 314 6.28 12.06 -27.41
C PRO A 314 6.05 12.17 -25.92
N VAL A 315 7.14 12.26 -25.16
CA VAL A 315 7.06 12.53 -23.72
C VAL A 315 6.53 13.95 -23.51
N PRO A 316 5.48 14.16 -22.74
CA PRO A 316 4.96 15.50 -22.44
C PRO A 316 6.06 16.40 -21.86
N ALA A 317 6.09 17.65 -22.29
CA ALA A 317 7.09 18.61 -21.80
C ALA A 317 7.06 18.74 -20.27
N GLN A 318 5.90 18.58 -19.69
CA GLN A 318 5.64 18.62 -18.25
C GLN A 318 6.46 17.56 -17.47
N LEU A 319 6.60 16.36 -18.01
CA LEU A 319 7.42 15.30 -17.40
C LEU A 319 8.94 15.58 -17.51
N LEU A 320 9.33 16.60 -18.26
CA LEU A 320 10.72 16.97 -18.52
C LEU A 320 11.18 18.21 -17.72
N VAL A 321 10.24 18.96 -17.13
CA VAL A 321 10.55 20.20 -16.40
C VAL A 321 11.14 19.88 -15.01
N HIS A 322 12.18 20.61 -14.63
CA HIS A 322 12.71 20.56 -13.27
C HIS A 322 11.70 21.19 -12.29
N SER A 323 11.26 20.48 -11.28
CA SER A 323 11.07 21.14 -10.00
C SER A 323 12.45 21.58 -9.53
N LYS A 324 12.67 22.87 -9.32
CA LYS A 324 13.85 23.30 -8.58
C LYS A 324 13.72 22.66 -7.20
N LYS A 325 14.63 21.73 -6.83
CA LYS A 325 14.78 21.34 -5.43
C LYS A 325 14.91 22.63 -4.65
N THR A 326 13.91 23.00 -3.89
CA THR A 326 14.08 23.92 -2.78
C THR A 326 14.95 23.17 -1.76
N LYS A 327 15.91 23.87 -1.16
CA LYS A 327 16.86 23.30 -0.20
C LYS A 327 16.20 22.79 1.09
N ASP A 328 14.89 22.85 1.17
CA ASP A 328 14.09 22.56 2.36
C ASP A 328 13.41 21.17 2.32
N ASP A 329 13.64 20.37 1.26
CA ASP A 329 13.01 19.04 1.10
C ASP A 329 13.86 17.87 1.67
N ASP A 330 14.95 18.16 2.37
CA ASP A 330 15.87 17.14 2.89
C ASP A 330 15.76 16.92 4.44
N ASP A 331 14.76 17.51 5.11
CA ASP A 331 14.54 17.35 6.55
C ASP A 331 13.08 16.87 6.84
N ASP A 332 12.81 15.57 6.61
CA ASP A 332 11.74 14.84 7.32
C ASP A 332 12.07 13.33 7.37
#